data_d3c1ee17745797d9ce352ff229c3eae8
#
_entry.id   d3c1ee17745797d9ce352ff229c3eae8
#
_cell.length_a   1.000
_cell.length_b   1.000
_cell.length_c   1.000
_cell.angle_alpha   90.00
_cell.angle_beta   90.00
_cell.angle_gamma   90.00
#
_symmetry.space_group_name_H-M   'P 1'
#
loop_
_entity.id
_entity.type
_entity.pdbx_description
1 polymer ?
#
loop_
_entity_poly.entity_id
_entity_poly.type
_entity_poly.pdbx_seq_one_letter_code
_entity_poly.pdbx_strand_id
1 'polypeptide(L)'
;MKVVITTVFLALLLSSAGLVHAANAERGQQLVEKGNCASCHGAGLKAPILPAYPKLAGQYPDYIFYALRAYQIGGSNPLFGRVNAIMSAQVQPFSTNDLQDIAEYISSLPGDFVVKK
;
A
#
# COMPACT_ATOMS: atom_id res chain seq x y z
N MET A 1 -10.75 -48.21 13.95
CA MET A 1 -9.92 -47.23 14.65
C MET A 1 -8.88 -46.54 13.75
N LYS A 2 -8.23 -47.20 12.82
CA LYS A 2 -7.22 -46.57 11.90
C LYS A 2 -7.80 -45.55 10.93
N VAL A 3 -9.05 -45.67 10.48
CA VAL A 3 -9.70 -44.78 9.52
C VAL A 3 -10.13 -43.44 10.16
N VAL A 4 -10.49 -43.45 11.45
CA VAL A 4 -10.91 -42.23 12.16
C VAL A 4 -9.76 -41.28 12.43
N ILE A 5 -8.56 -41.81 12.70
CA ILE A 5 -7.36 -40.99 12.96
C ILE A 5 -6.88 -40.30 11.68
N THR A 6 -7.00 -40.98 10.52
CA THR A 6 -6.58 -40.41 9.23
C THR A 6 -7.49 -39.26 8.77
N THR A 7 -8.79 -39.36 9.01
CA THR A 7 -9.76 -38.31 8.68
C THR A 7 -9.63 -37.07 9.57
N VAL A 8 -9.32 -37.26 10.86
CA VAL A 8 -9.09 -36.13 11.79
C VAL A 8 -7.79 -35.39 11.42
N PHE A 9 -6.74 -36.09 11.02
CA PHE A 9 -5.48 -35.45 10.58
C PHE A 9 -5.65 -34.67 9.27
N LEU A 10 -6.43 -35.15 8.31
CA LEU A 10 -6.71 -34.48 7.06
C LEU A 10 -7.56 -33.19 7.27
N ALA A 11 -8.51 -33.21 8.22
CA ALA A 11 -9.33 -32.06 8.55
C ALA A 11 -8.53 -30.93 9.27
N LEU A 12 -7.48 -31.26 10.03
CA LEU A 12 -6.63 -30.26 10.69
C LEU A 12 -5.70 -29.54 9.70
N LEU A 13 -5.35 -30.14 8.59
CA LEU A 13 -4.46 -29.54 7.58
C LEU A 13 -5.17 -28.52 6.67
N LEU A 14 -6.49 -28.50 6.64
CA LEU A 14 -7.29 -27.55 5.85
C LEU A 14 -7.60 -26.24 6.57
N SER A 15 -7.25 -26.11 7.85
CA SER A 15 -7.62 -24.95 8.68
C SER A 15 -6.62 -23.78 8.68
N SER A 16 -5.52 -23.87 7.92
CA SER A 16 -4.49 -22.82 7.88
C SER A 16 -4.46 -22.02 6.57
N ALA A 17 -5.62 -21.86 5.90
CA ALA A 17 -5.75 -20.85 4.87
C ALA A 17 -5.70 -19.46 5.52
N GLY A 18 -4.51 -18.91 5.70
CA GLY A 18 -4.33 -17.52 6.10
C GLY A 18 -5.15 -16.63 5.17
N LEU A 19 -5.91 -15.70 5.73
CA LEU A 19 -6.63 -14.70 4.94
C LEU A 19 -5.60 -13.85 4.19
N VAL A 20 -5.44 -14.11 2.89
CA VAL A 20 -4.64 -13.26 2.01
C VAL A 20 -5.45 -12.00 1.74
N HIS A 21 -4.90 -10.84 2.07
CA HIS A 21 -5.52 -9.56 1.72
C HIS A 21 -5.41 -9.34 0.21
N ALA A 22 -6.56 -9.24 -0.47
CA ALA A 22 -6.62 -8.75 -1.85
C ALA A 22 -6.74 -7.23 -1.83
N ALA A 23 -5.81 -6.53 -2.49
CA ALA A 23 -5.81 -5.07 -2.54
C ALA A 23 -7.10 -4.53 -3.18
N ASN A 24 -7.66 -3.45 -2.60
CA ASN A 24 -8.95 -2.88 -2.95
C ASN A 24 -8.81 -1.37 -3.24
N ALA A 25 -8.94 -0.99 -4.52
CA ALA A 25 -8.78 0.40 -4.96
C ALA A 25 -9.88 1.33 -4.41
N GLU A 26 -11.12 0.86 -4.25
CA GLU A 26 -12.21 1.67 -3.70
C GLU A 26 -11.96 2.02 -2.23
N ARG A 27 -11.55 1.04 -1.43
CA ARG A 27 -11.12 1.29 -0.06
C ARG A 27 -9.88 2.18 -0.02
N GLY A 28 -8.96 2.00 -0.97
CA GLY A 28 -7.77 2.84 -1.13
C GLY A 28 -8.12 4.30 -1.38
N GLN A 29 -9.14 4.59 -2.18
CA GLN A 29 -9.66 5.94 -2.39
C GLN A 29 -10.09 6.57 -1.06
N GLN A 30 -10.89 5.88 -0.28
CA GLN A 30 -11.36 6.37 1.01
C GLN A 30 -10.20 6.67 1.98
N LEU A 31 -9.17 5.83 1.96
CA LEU A 31 -7.97 6.02 2.78
C LEU A 31 -7.13 7.22 2.32
N VAL A 32 -6.99 7.43 1.02
CA VAL A 32 -6.31 8.60 0.43
C VAL A 32 -7.04 9.90 0.78
N GLU A 33 -8.36 9.90 0.72
CA GLU A 33 -9.20 11.03 1.12
C GLU A 33 -9.06 11.30 2.62
N LYS A 34 -9.15 10.27 3.45
CA LYS A 34 -8.97 10.36 4.91
C LYS A 34 -7.58 10.89 5.29
N GLY A 35 -6.54 10.46 4.57
CA GLY A 35 -5.16 10.91 4.76
C GLY A 35 -4.89 12.29 4.16
N ASN A 36 -5.85 12.88 3.46
CA ASN A 36 -5.73 14.19 2.80
C ASN A 36 -4.49 14.30 1.90
N CYS A 37 -4.16 13.24 1.18
CA CYS A 37 -2.94 13.15 0.36
C CYS A 37 -2.91 14.22 -0.74
N ALA A 38 -4.06 14.57 -1.31
CA ALA A 38 -4.19 15.57 -2.35
C ALA A 38 -3.82 17.00 -1.89
N SER A 39 -3.82 17.29 -0.59
CA SER A 39 -3.40 18.61 -0.08
C SER A 39 -1.95 18.96 -0.43
N CYS A 40 -1.10 17.96 -0.61
CA CYS A 40 0.30 18.11 -1.00
C CYS A 40 0.58 17.59 -2.42
N HIS A 41 0.04 16.43 -2.78
CA HIS A 41 0.24 15.80 -4.09
C HIS A 41 -0.68 16.34 -5.19
N GLY A 42 -1.61 17.20 -4.83
CA GLY A 42 -2.49 17.95 -5.74
C GLY A 42 -3.66 17.17 -6.27
N ALA A 43 -4.45 17.84 -7.10
CA ALA A 43 -5.63 17.26 -7.73
C ALA A 43 -5.28 16.03 -8.56
N GLY A 44 -6.05 14.94 -8.37
CA GLY A 44 -5.80 13.66 -9.03
C GLY A 44 -4.45 13.03 -8.68
N LEU A 45 -3.80 13.50 -7.61
CA LEU A 45 -2.45 13.08 -7.17
C LEU A 45 -1.37 13.22 -8.26
N LYS A 46 -1.54 14.17 -9.18
CA LYS A 46 -0.62 14.44 -10.29
C LYS A 46 -0.28 15.93 -10.50
N ALA A 47 -0.78 16.80 -9.63
CA ALA A 47 -0.55 18.24 -9.70
C ALA A 47 -0.02 18.76 -8.35
N PRO A 48 1.18 18.32 -7.91
CA PRO A 48 1.72 18.66 -6.60
C PRO A 48 1.83 20.17 -6.40
N ILE A 49 1.60 20.62 -5.18
CA ILE A 49 1.63 22.05 -4.84
C ILE A 49 3.03 22.65 -4.80
N LEU A 50 4.06 21.80 -4.69
CA LEU A 50 5.47 22.19 -4.72
C LEU A 50 6.24 21.25 -5.67
N PRO A 51 7.27 21.75 -6.38
CA PRO A 51 8.10 20.93 -7.28
C PRO A 51 8.81 19.76 -6.56
N ALA A 52 9.08 19.91 -5.27
CA ALA A 52 9.70 18.86 -4.44
C ALA A 52 8.77 17.67 -4.13
N TYR A 53 7.47 17.83 -4.30
CA TYR A 53 6.51 16.77 -4.04
C TYR A 53 6.27 15.95 -5.31
N PRO A 54 6.30 14.60 -5.23
CA PRO A 54 6.16 13.78 -6.42
C PRO A 54 4.71 13.71 -6.92
N LYS A 55 4.57 13.55 -8.23
CA LYS A 55 3.35 13.05 -8.85
C LYS A 55 3.23 11.56 -8.53
N LEU A 56 2.05 11.09 -8.19
CA LEU A 56 1.82 9.72 -7.75
C LEU A 56 0.96 8.93 -8.73
N ALA A 57 -0.05 9.55 -9.32
CA ALA A 57 -1.06 8.91 -10.14
C ALA A 57 -0.44 8.05 -11.26
N GLY A 58 -0.92 6.80 -11.39
CA GLY A 58 -0.49 5.88 -12.43
C GLY A 58 0.85 5.19 -12.18
N GLN A 59 1.50 5.43 -11.04
CA GLN A 59 2.73 4.72 -10.64
C GLN A 59 2.40 3.25 -10.33
N TYR A 60 3.36 2.35 -10.51
CA TYR A 60 3.19 0.94 -10.18
C TYR A 60 2.78 0.73 -8.73
N PRO A 61 1.80 -0.15 -8.44
CA PRO A 61 1.30 -0.35 -7.08
C PRO A 61 2.38 -0.85 -6.13
N ASP A 62 3.22 -1.78 -6.55
CA ASP A 62 4.32 -2.27 -5.72
C ASP A 62 5.32 -1.16 -5.37
N TYR A 63 5.64 -0.29 -6.33
CA TYR A 63 6.51 0.84 -6.05
C TYR A 63 5.91 1.79 -4.99
N ILE A 64 4.64 2.14 -5.12
CA ILE A 64 3.94 2.98 -4.13
C ILE A 64 3.91 2.29 -2.77
N PHE A 65 3.51 1.02 -2.73
CA PHE A 65 3.44 0.26 -1.49
C PHE A 65 4.78 0.25 -0.74
N TYR A 66 5.87 -0.13 -1.40
CA TYR A 66 7.18 -0.18 -0.76
C TYR A 66 7.73 1.20 -0.41
N ALA A 67 7.41 2.24 -1.19
CA ALA A 67 7.75 3.61 -0.84
C ALA A 67 7.05 4.07 0.46
N LEU A 68 5.75 3.81 0.60
CA LEU A 68 4.98 4.12 1.80
C LEU A 68 5.50 3.33 3.02
N ARG A 69 5.81 2.04 2.84
CA ARG A 69 6.45 1.22 3.88
C ARG A 69 7.81 1.76 4.28
N ALA A 70 8.62 2.20 3.32
CA ALA A 70 9.93 2.78 3.60
C ALA A 70 9.83 4.05 4.47
N TYR A 71 8.81 4.88 4.28
CA TYR A 71 8.55 6.02 5.15
C TYR A 71 8.08 5.63 6.56
N GLN A 72 7.34 4.52 6.72
CA GLN A 72 7.03 3.98 8.05
C GLN A 72 8.26 3.48 8.78
N ILE A 73 9.18 2.85 8.08
CA ILE A 73 10.46 2.37 8.63
C ILE A 73 11.33 3.56 9.02
N GLY A 74 11.37 4.60 8.19
CA GLY A 74 12.13 5.82 8.46
C GLY A 74 13.61 5.54 8.72
N GLY A 75 14.21 6.27 9.63
CA GLY A 75 15.61 6.13 10.01
C GLY A 75 15.95 4.90 10.85
N SER A 76 14.96 4.10 11.28
CA SER A 76 15.22 2.89 12.08
C SER A 76 15.96 1.79 11.30
N ASN A 77 15.86 1.79 9.98
CA ASN A 77 16.62 0.90 9.10
C ASN A 77 17.16 1.71 7.90
N PRO A 78 18.45 2.09 7.90
CA PRO A 78 19.02 2.93 6.85
C PRO A 78 19.12 2.25 5.46
N LEU A 79 18.98 0.92 5.39
CA LEU A 79 19.02 0.18 4.13
C LEU A 79 17.67 0.20 3.40
N PHE A 80 16.56 0.23 4.14
CA PHE A 80 15.20 0.10 3.57
C PHE A 80 14.30 1.27 3.89
N GLY A 81 14.65 2.11 4.88
CA GLY A 81 13.86 3.24 5.31
C GLY A 81 14.11 4.49 4.46
N ARG A 82 13.08 5.34 4.38
CA ARG A 82 13.18 6.71 3.85
C ARG A 82 12.98 7.70 4.97
N VAL A 83 13.88 8.68 5.08
CA VAL A 83 13.79 9.74 6.10
C VAL A 83 13.12 10.96 5.49
N ASN A 84 11.87 11.19 5.87
CA ASN A 84 11.12 12.41 5.56
C ASN A 84 10.08 12.61 6.65
N ALA A 85 10.19 13.69 7.43
CA ALA A 85 9.35 13.92 8.59
C ALA A 85 7.85 14.02 8.23
N ILE A 86 7.52 14.66 7.10
CA ILE A 86 6.12 14.84 6.66
C ILE A 86 5.54 13.48 6.25
N MET A 87 6.18 12.79 5.31
CA MET A 87 5.67 11.52 4.82
C MET A 87 5.65 10.44 5.90
N SER A 88 6.66 10.38 6.75
CA SER A 88 6.67 9.44 7.87
C SER A 88 5.47 9.66 8.80
N ALA A 89 5.14 10.89 9.14
CA ALA A 89 3.95 11.20 9.95
C ALA A 89 2.64 10.84 9.23
N GLN A 90 2.55 11.11 7.93
CA GLN A 90 1.35 10.82 7.14
C GLN A 90 1.02 9.32 7.05
N VAL A 91 2.02 8.47 6.94
CA VAL A 91 1.83 7.02 6.72
C VAL A 91 1.75 6.18 7.99
N GLN A 92 2.18 6.71 9.15
CA GLN A 92 2.17 5.96 10.42
C GLN A 92 0.80 5.39 10.82
N PRO A 93 -0.34 6.09 10.62
CA PRO A 93 -1.64 5.57 11.03
C PRO A 93 -2.15 4.38 10.21
N PHE A 94 -1.53 4.09 9.05
CA PHE A 94 -2.02 3.08 8.11
C PHE A 94 -1.41 1.71 8.38
N SER A 95 -2.24 0.67 8.36
CA SER A 95 -1.78 -0.72 8.38
C SER A 95 -1.12 -1.13 7.06
N THR A 96 -0.44 -2.27 7.05
CA THR A 96 0.11 -2.83 5.80
C THR A 96 -0.97 -3.03 4.73
N ASN A 97 -2.15 -3.54 5.12
CA ASN A 97 -3.27 -3.71 4.19
C ASN A 97 -3.81 -2.38 3.68
N ASP A 98 -3.88 -1.35 4.55
CA ASP A 98 -4.26 0.00 4.11
C ASP A 98 -3.30 0.55 3.06
N LEU A 99 -2.00 0.36 3.24
CA LEU A 99 -1.00 0.80 2.27
C LEU A 99 -1.08 0.05 0.94
N GLN A 100 -1.47 -1.22 0.94
CA GLN A 100 -1.74 -1.99 -0.27
C GLN A 100 -2.94 -1.42 -1.03
N ASP A 101 -4.04 -1.12 -0.33
CA ASP A 101 -5.24 -0.54 -0.92
C ASP A 101 -4.97 0.88 -1.47
N ILE A 102 -4.24 1.71 -0.72
CA ILE A 102 -3.80 3.03 -1.15
C ILE A 102 -2.97 2.93 -2.44
N ALA A 103 -2.02 2.01 -2.49
CA ALA A 103 -1.15 1.79 -3.64
C ALA A 103 -1.95 1.37 -4.88
N GLU A 104 -2.92 0.46 -4.71
CA GLU A 104 -3.80 0.02 -5.78
C GLU A 104 -4.64 1.18 -6.35
N TYR A 105 -5.23 1.99 -5.48
CA TYR A 105 -5.99 3.17 -5.91
C TYR A 105 -5.11 4.16 -6.68
N ILE A 106 -3.96 4.54 -6.14
CA ILE A 106 -3.03 5.50 -6.78
C ILE A 106 -2.60 4.99 -8.15
N SER A 107 -2.29 3.70 -8.26
CA SER A 107 -1.91 3.06 -9.52
C SER A 107 -3.02 3.09 -10.57
N SER A 108 -4.28 3.01 -10.15
CA SER A 108 -5.45 3.03 -11.03
C SER A 108 -5.76 4.41 -11.60
N LEU A 109 -5.21 5.48 -11.01
CA LEU A 109 -5.47 6.84 -11.46
C LEU A 109 -4.75 7.16 -12.78
N PRO A 110 -5.37 7.96 -13.67
CA PRO A 110 -4.70 8.43 -14.87
C PRO A 110 -3.56 9.37 -14.50
N GLY A 111 -2.35 8.99 -14.85
CA GLY A 111 -1.11 9.73 -14.58
C GLY A 111 -0.35 10.09 -15.84
N ASP A 112 0.78 10.81 -15.64
CA ASP A 112 1.65 11.26 -16.73
C ASP A 112 2.75 10.23 -17.06
N PHE A 113 2.77 9.08 -16.37
CA PHE A 113 3.76 8.04 -16.63
C PHE A 113 3.43 7.29 -17.91
N VAL A 114 4.35 7.34 -18.88
CA VAL A 114 4.25 6.58 -20.13
C VAL A 114 5.06 5.30 -19.98
N VAL A 115 4.38 4.17 -19.93
CA VAL A 115 5.02 2.86 -19.99
C VAL A 115 5.22 2.50 -21.48
N LYS A 116 6.45 2.53 -21.94
CA LYS A 116 6.78 1.94 -23.25
C LYS A 116 6.76 0.42 -23.10
N LYS A 117 5.82 -0.23 -23.77
CA LYS A 117 5.78 -1.69 -23.91
C LYS A 117 6.81 -2.15 -24.90
#